data_794a883a72bcfeaa8fc2671bdf5bb487
#
_entry.id   794a883a72bcfeaa8fc2671bdf5bb487
#
_cell.length_a   1.000
_cell.length_b   1.000
_cell.length_c   1.000
_cell.angle_alpha   90.00
_cell.angle_beta   90.00
_cell.angle_gamma   90.00
#
_symmetry.space_group_name_H-M   'P 1'
#
loop_
_entity.id
_entity.type
_entity.pdbx_description
1 polymer ?
#
loop_
_entity_poly.entity_id
_entity_poly.type
_entity_poly.pdbx_seq_one_letter_code
_entity_poly.pdbx_strand_id
1 'polypeptide(L)'
;MNSTTDILKKMEKNAKIYDKPIYKIGLCEGRHPLPVNEYVFGSVIEDPTDVNALEEVAEEFFRNLIPNCLLELYVTGLSVALIAAINVASKYINIKNIVLMHYDSKTNTYYPQFLNNLDNKDN
;
A
#
# COMPACT_ATOMS: atom_id res chain seq x y z
N MET A 1 20.21 -15.96 -3.28
CA MET A 1 18.73 -15.84 -3.40
C MET A 1 18.27 -14.51 -2.84
N ASN A 2 17.48 -13.77 -3.61
CA ASN A 2 16.99 -12.48 -3.14
C ASN A 2 15.77 -12.66 -2.28
N SER A 3 15.80 -12.09 -1.09
CA SER A 3 14.62 -12.02 -0.25
C SER A 3 13.65 -10.95 -0.79
N THR A 4 12.40 -10.99 -0.33
CA THR A 4 11.42 -9.96 -0.68
C THR A 4 11.89 -8.59 -0.19
N THR A 5 12.57 -8.54 0.94
CA THR A 5 13.13 -7.30 1.46
C THR A 5 14.17 -6.72 0.50
N ASP A 6 15.02 -7.57 -0.07
CA ASP A 6 16.03 -7.11 -1.03
C ASP A 6 15.38 -6.59 -2.31
N ILE A 7 14.31 -7.24 -2.76
CA ILE A 7 13.56 -6.78 -3.93
C ILE A 7 12.98 -5.40 -3.67
N LEU A 8 12.39 -5.19 -2.50
CA LEU A 8 11.82 -3.89 -2.15
C LEU A 8 12.90 -2.81 -2.13
N LYS A 9 14.07 -3.11 -1.56
CA LYS A 9 15.17 -2.14 -1.51
C LYS A 9 15.60 -1.74 -2.92
N LYS A 10 15.62 -2.68 -3.85
CA LYS A 10 15.93 -2.37 -5.25
C LYS A 10 14.87 -1.47 -5.87
N MET A 11 13.61 -1.73 -5.58
CA MET A 11 12.52 -0.90 -6.08
C MET A 11 12.61 0.52 -5.53
N GLU A 12 12.93 0.66 -4.25
CA GLU A 12 13.11 1.98 -3.63
C GLU A 12 14.29 2.72 -4.24
N LYS A 13 15.39 2.01 -4.46
CA LYS A 13 16.57 2.60 -5.09
C LYS A 13 16.25 3.08 -6.50
N ASN A 14 15.54 2.25 -7.28
CA ASN A 14 15.15 2.62 -8.63
C ASN A 14 14.22 3.84 -8.63
N ALA A 15 13.29 3.90 -7.69
CA ALA A 15 12.40 5.05 -7.60
C ALA A 15 13.20 6.34 -7.39
N LYS A 16 14.21 6.29 -6.52
CA LYS A 16 15.08 7.44 -6.27
C LYS A 16 15.90 7.82 -7.50
N ILE A 17 16.43 6.83 -8.21
CA ILE A 17 17.24 7.08 -9.43
C ILE A 17 16.40 7.79 -10.49
N TYR A 18 15.15 7.39 -10.66
CA TYR A 18 14.27 7.96 -11.68
C TYR A 18 13.40 9.10 -11.14
N ASP A 19 13.70 9.57 -9.94
CA ASP A 19 13.01 10.69 -9.31
C ASP A 19 11.50 10.46 -9.17
N LYS A 20 11.13 9.23 -8.83
CA LYS A 20 9.74 8.88 -8.57
C LYS A 20 9.45 8.98 -7.08
N PRO A 21 8.28 9.51 -6.71
CA PRO A 21 7.93 9.53 -5.29
C PRO A 21 7.76 8.13 -4.72
N ILE A 22 8.12 8.00 -3.45
CA ILE A 22 7.84 6.80 -2.66
C ILE A 22 6.83 7.22 -1.60
N TYR A 23 5.62 6.67 -1.71
CA TYR A 23 4.56 6.97 -0.74
C TYR A 23 4.49 5.85 0.29
N LYS A 24 4.58 6.22 1.56
CA LYS A 24 4.39 5.29 2.67
C LYS A 24 3.08 5.67 3.34
N ILE A 25 2.05 4.89 3.08
CA ILE A 25 0.68 5.21 3.44
C ILE A 25 0.10 4.08 4.28
N GLY A 26 -0.57 4.43 5.38
CA GLY A 26 -1.30 3.44 6.18
C GLY A 26 -2.76 3.39 5.76
N LEU A 27 -3.46 2.33 6.13
CA LEU A 27 -4.88 2.22 5.87
C LEU A 27 -5.68 3.06 6.85
N CYS A 28 -5.53 2.77 8.11
CA CYS A 28 -6.24 3.43 9.17
C CYS A 28 -5.32 3.50 10.37
N GLU A 29 -5.41 4.57 11.13
CA GLU A 29 -4.61 4.72 12.33
C GLU A 29 -4.97 3.61 13.31
N GLY A 30 -3.97 2.89 13.82
CA GLY A 30 -4.17 1.75 14.68
C GLY A 30 -3.51 1.91 16.03
N ARG A 31 -3.35 0.78 16.71
CA ARG A 31 -2.75 0.75 18.04
C ARG A 31 -1.27 1.08 18.02
N HIS A 32 -0.61 0.73 16.93
CA HIS A 32 0.83 0.92 16.81
C HIS A 32 1.11 2.07 15.85
N PRO A 33 2.04 2.94 16.18
CA PRO A 33 2.46 3.96 15.23
C PRO A 33 3.13 3.28 14.04
N LEU A 34 2.72 3.70 12.85
CA LEU A 34 3.29 3.19 11.60
C LEU A 34 4.31 4.19 11.07
N PRO A 35 5.30 3.72 10.30
CA PRO A 35 6.27 4.63 9.67
C PRO A 35 5.67 5.29 8.43
N VAL A 36 4.54 5.97 8.60
CA VAL A 36 3.79 6.60 7.52
C VAL A 36 3.44 8.02 7.90
N ASN A 37 3.17 8.83 6.88
CA ASN A 37 2.78 10.22 7.08
C ASN A 37 1.27 10.43 6.97
N GLU A 38 0.57 9.54 6.28
CA GLU A 38 -0.85 9.70 6.00
C GLU A 38 -1.55 8.35 6.04
N TYR A 39 -2.86 8.41 6.25
CA TYR A 39 -3.73 7.24 6.27
C TYR A 39 -4.86 7.44 5.28
N VAL A 40 -5.17 6.40 4.50
CA VAL A 40 -6.25 6.46 3.51
C VAL A 40 -7.59 6.82 4.20
N PHE A 41 -7.88 6.15 5.30
CA PHE A 41 -9.17 6.26 5.99
C PHE A 41 -9.10 7.09 7.27
N GLY A 42 -7.95 7.74 7.52
CA GLY A 42 -7.80 8.56 8.73
C GLY A 42 -7.72 7.73 10.00
N SER A 43 -8.29 8.25 11.08
CA SER A 43 -8.17 7.62 12.39
C SER A 43 -9.26 6.60 12.68
N VAL A 44 -10.44 6.74 12.08
CA VAL A 44 -11.60 5.88 12.39
C VAL A 44 -12.38 5.57 11.11
N ILE A 45 -12.78 4.32 10.97
CA ILE A 45 -13.73 3.90 9.95
C ILE A 45 -15.07 3.71 10.67
N GLU A 46 -16.03 4.58 10.37
CA GLU A 46 -17.30 4.59 11.08
C GLU A 46 -18.15 3.36 10.78
N ASP A 47 -18.24 3.01 9.50
CA ASP A 47 -19.03 1.84 9.09
C ASP A 47 -18.20 0.97 8.14
N PRO A 48 -17.55 -0.07 8.67
CA PRO A 48 -16.73 -0.94 7.83
C PRO A 48 -17.52 -1.83 6.88
N THR A 49 -18.85 -1.83 6.98
CA THR A 49 -19.69 -2.61 6.07
C THR A 49 -20.12 -1.81 4.84
N ASP A 50 -19.94 -0.51 4.86
CA ASP A 50 -20.30 0.35 3.73
C ASP A 50 -19.14 0.41 2.73
N VAL A 51 -19.09 -0.60 1.87
CA VAL A 51 -18.00 -0.75 0.90
C VAL A 51 -17.93 0.43 -0.04
N ASN A 52 -19.08 0.94 -0.49
CA ASN A 52 -19.10 2.07 -1.42
C ASN A 52 -18.50 3.32 -0.78
N ALA A 53 -18.82 3.57 0.49
CA ALA A 53 -18.26 4.72 1.19
C ALA A 53 -16.74 4.58 1.35
N LEU A 54 -16.28 3.38 1.66
CA LEU A 54 -14.83 3.12 1.75
C LEU A 54 -14.14 3.39 0.43
N GLU A 55 -14.74 2.94 -0.68
CA GLU A 55 -14.14 3.17 -1.99
C GLU A 55 -14.16 4.63 -2.39
N GLU A 56 -15.19 5.38 -1.99
CA GLU A 56 -15.23 6.82 -2.25
C GLU A 56 -14.11 7.55 -1.50
N VAL A 57 -13.88 7.19 -0.25
CA VAL A 57 -12.78 7.77 0.53
C VAL A 57 -11.44 7.44 -0.10
N ALA A 58 -11.25 6.19 -0.50
CA ALA A 58 -10.01 5.77 -1.15
C ALA A 58 -9.82 6.50 -2.48
N GLU A 59 -10.90 6.69 -3.26
CA GLU A 59 -10.84 7.43 -4.52
C GLU A 59 -10.36 8.85 -4.31
N GLU A 60 -10.93 9.53 -3.31
CA GLU A 60 -10.52 10.88 -2.96
C GLU A 60 -9.03 10.94 -2.62
N PHE A 61 -8.55 9.92 -1.92
CA PHE A 61 -7.16 9.89 -1.49
C PHE A 61 -6.20 9.61 -2.65
N PHE A 62 -6.42 8.53 -3.39
CA PHE A 62 -5.44 8.05 -4.36
C PHE A 62 -5.39 8.88 -5.64
N ARG A 63 -6.50 9.49 -6.05
CA ARG A 63 -6.48 10.30 -7.27
C ARG A 63 -5.58 11.53 -7.15
N ASN A 64 -5.23 11.92 -5.93
CA ASN A 64 -4.37 13.07 -5.71
C ASN A 64 -2.88 12.71 -5.63
N LEU A 65 -2.55 11.44 -5.72
CA LEU A 65 -1.16 11.02 -5.72
C LEU A 65 -0.59 11.06 -7.14
N ILE A 66 0.72 11.15 -7.22
CA ILE A 66 1.41 11.06 -8.51
C ILE A 66 1.37 9.61 -8.95
N PRO A 67 0.77 9.29 -10.12
CA PRO A 67 0.59 7.89 -10.52
C PRO A 67 1.87 7.11 -10.74
N ASN A 68 2.90 7.76 -11.26
CA ASN A 68 4.18 7.11 -11.50
C ASN A 68 5.02 7.17 -10.22
N CYS A 69 4.74 6.25 -9.31
CA CYS A 69 5.30 6.24 -7.97
C CYS A 69 5.51 4.80 -7.50
N LEU A 70 6.16 4.67 -6.35
CA LEU A 70 6.17 3.42 -5.59
C LEU A 70 5.26 3.65 -4.39
N LEU A 71 4.24 2.80 -4.23
CA LEU A 71 3.31 2.89 -3.10
C LEU A 71 3.59 1.75 -2.14
N GLU A 72 3.99 2.08 -0.92
CA GLU A 72 4.12 1.12 0.18
C GLU A 72 2.92 1.32 1.09
N LEU A 73 1.99 0.38 1.02
CA LEU A 73 0.73 0.45 1.74
C LEU A 73 0.82 -0.41 2.99
N TYR A 74 0.81 0.24 4.15
CA TYR A 74 0.94 -0.43 5.45
C TYR A 74 -0.40 -0.97 5.91
N VAL A 75 -0.46 -2.29 6.02
CA VAL A 75 -1.71 -3.00 6.28
C VAL A 75 -2.00 -3.01 7.77
N THR A 76 -3.19 -2.57 8.12
CA THR A 76 -3.70 -2.65 9.50
C THR A 76 -5.16 -3.05 9.48
N GLY A 77 -5.52 -3.98 10.35
CA GLY A 77 -6.90 -4.26 10.70
C GLY A 77 -7.77 -4.85 9.61
N LEU A 78 -8.68 -4.07 9.11
CA LEU A 78 -9.83 -4.54 8.36
C LEU A 78 -9.50 -4.95 6.93
N SER A 79 -9.79 -6.20 6.58
CA SER A 79 -9.58 -6.68 5.22
C SER A 79 -10.47 -5.96 4.20
N VAL A 80 -11.68 -5.55 4.59
CA VAL A 80 -12.56 -4.83 3.69
C VAL A 80 -11.96 -3.48 3.29
N ALA A 81 -11.30 -2.81 4.24
CA ALA A 81 -10.63 -1.54 3.96
C ALA A 81 -9.42 -1.76 3.06
N LEU A 82 -8.67 -2.82 3.28
CA LEU A 82 -7.54 -3.16 2.44
C LEU A 82 -7.96 -3.41 1.00
N ILE A 83 -9.01 -4.20 0.81
CA ILE A 83 -9.51 -4.51 -0.54
C ILE A 83 -10.01 -3.24 -1.24
N ALA A 84 -10.75 -2.40 -0.51
CA ALA A 84 -11.22 -1.14 -1.07
C ALA A 84 -10.05 -0.25 -1.52
N ALA A 85 -9.02 -0.16 -0.70
CA ALA A 85 -7.83 0.63 -1.02
C ALA A 85 -7.11 0.08 -2.26
N ILE A 86 -6.91 -1.24 -2.34
CA ILE A 86 -6.24 -1.85 -3.48
C ILE A 86 -7.05 -1.66 -4.77
N ASN A 87 -8.35 -1.88 -4.69
CA ASN A 87 -9.23 -1.74 -5.85
C ASN A 87 -9.15 -0.33 -6.44
N VAL A 88 -9.11 0.67 -5.58
CA VAL A 88 -9.03 2.06 -6.03
C VAL A 88 -7.62 2.43 -6.46
N ALA A 89 -6.62 2.12 -5.63
CA ALA A 89 -5.24 2.47 -5.93
C ALA A 89 -4.78 1.92 -7.29
N SER A 90 -5.20 0.70 -7.62
CA SER A 90 -4.80 0.05 -8.86
C SER A 90 -5.38 0.70 -10.12
N LYS A 91 -6.36 1.60 -9.96
CA LYS A 91 -6.85 2.40 -11.10
C LYS A 91 -5.86 3.48 -11.50
N TYR A 92 -5.07 3.96 -10.55
CA TYR A 92 -4.18 5.10 -10.74
C TYR A 92 -2.71 4.70 -10.79
N ILE A 93 -2.35 3.67 -10.04
CA ILE A 93 -0.97 3.24 -9.87
C ILE A 93 -0.85 1.82 -10.40
N ASN A 94 0.19 1.57 -11.19
CA ASN A 94 0.42 0.22 -11.72
C ASN A 94 0.57 -0.75 -10.53
N ILE A 95 -0.15 -1.84 -10.58
CA ILE A 95 -0.18 -2.81 -9.47
C ILE A 95 1.21 -3.35 -9.15
N LYS A 96 2.13 -3.36 -10.13
CA LYS A 96 3.52 -3.76 -9.90
C LYS A 96 4.25 -2.82 -8.94
N ASN A 97 3.75 -1.61 -8.79
CA ASN A 97 4.34 -0.61 -7.92
C ASN A 97 3.59 -0.44 -6.61
N ILE A 98 2.65 -1.32 -6.33
CA ILE A 98 1.92 -1.34 -5.05
C ILE A 98 2.45 -2.49 -4.22
N VAL A 99 3.03 -2.16 -3.07
CA VAL A 99 3.62 -3.14 -2.16
C VAL A 99 2.87 -3.07 -0.84
N LEU A 100 2.41 -4.22 -0.36
CA LEU A 100 1.76 -4.29 0.94
C LEU A 100 2.83 -4.52 2.00
N MET A 101 2.79 -3.72 3.06
CA MET A 101 3.73 -3.84 4.17
C MET A 101 3.00 -4.43 5.37
N HIS A 102 3.43 -5.60 5.78
CA HIS A 102 2.83 -6.34 6.90
C HIS A 102 3.72 -6.27 8.12
N TYR A 103 3.11 -6.20 9.29
CA TYR A 103 3.83 -6.18 10.55
C TYR A 103 4.07 -7.61 11.06
N ASP A 104 5.32 -7.88 11.44
CA ASP A 104 5.69 -9.12 12.10
C ASP A 104 5.99 -8.81 13.57
N SER A 105 5.11 -9.26 14.46
CA SER A 105 5.25 -8.98 15.88
C SER A 105 6.44 -9.73 16.51
N LYS A 106 6.87 -10.83 15.92
CA LYS A 106 8.01 -11.59 16.45
C LYS A 106 9.32 -10.84 16.32
N THR A 107 9.49 -10.16 15.18
CA THR A 107 10.72 -9.43 14.91
C THR A 107 10.55 -7.92 15.08
N ASN A 108 9.31 -7.47 15.28
CA ASN A 108 8.98 -6.05 15.40
C ASN A 108 9.42 -5.27 14.15
N THR A 109 9.22 -5.88 12.98
CA THR A 109 9.58 -5.29 11.69
C THR A 109 8.44 -5.42 10.71
N TYR A 110 8.59 -4.75 9.56
CA TYR A 110 7.64 -4.84 8.46
C TYR A 110 8.25 -5.62 7.31
N TYR A 111 7.43 -6.41 6.63
CA TYR A 111 7.90 -7.17 5.48
C TYR A 111 6.95 -6.96 4.30
N PRO A 112 7.49 -6.97 3.06
CA PRO A 112 6.68 -6.66 1.89
C PRO A 112 5.98 -7.89 1.32
N GLN A 113 4.83 -7.63 0.72
CA GLN A 113 4.14 -8.59 -0.13
C GLN A 113 3.81 -7.89 -1.45
N PHE A 114 4.15 -8.53 -2.55
CA PHE A 114 3.96 -7.98 -3.89
C PHE A 114 2.69 -8.52 -4.52
N LEU A 115 2.03 -7.72 -5.37
CA LEU A 115 0.70 -8.04 -5.88
C LEU A 115 0.65 -8.52 -7.33
N ASN A 116 1.75 -8.58 -8.02
CA ASN A 116 1.73 -8.58 -9.47
C ASN A 116 2.10 -9.89 -10.13
N ASN A 117 1.89 -10.99 -9.46
CA ASN A 117 2.45 -12.25 -9.95
C ASN A 117 1.78 -12.82 -11.18
N LEU A 118 0.58 -12.37 -11.49
CA LEU A 118 -0.18 -12.95 -12.59
C LEU A 118 0.43 -12.69 -13.96
N ASP A 119 1.03 -11.51 -14.13
CA ASP A 119 1.61 -11.14 -15.42
C ASP A 119 2.81 -11.98 -15.79
N ASN A 120 3.50 -12.49 -14.81
CA ASN A 120 4.72 -13.24 -15.04
C ASN A 120 4.46 -14.61 -15.63
N LYS A 121 3.26 -15.11 -15.54
CA LYS A 121 2.93 -16.46 -15.97
C LYS A 121 2.69 -16.55 -17.46
N ASP A 122 2.43 -15.44 -18.10
CA ASP A 122 2.10 -15.41 -19.51
C ASP A 122 3.31 -15.41 -20.40
N ASN A 123 4.46 -15.38 -19.81
CA ASN A 123 5.71 -15.27 -20.55
C ASN A 123 6.43 -16.58 -20.70
#